data_e8bf36b71a4c77eb64800979f82d9216
#
_entry.id   e8bf36b71a4c77eb64800979f82d9216
#
_cell.length_a   1.000
_cell.length_b   1.000
_cell.length_c   1.000
_cell.angle_alpha   90.00
_cell.angle_beta   90.00
_cell.angle_gamma   90.00
#
_symmetry.space_group_name_H-M   'P 1'
#
loop_
_entity.id
_entity.type
_entity.pdbx_description
1 polymer ?
#
loop_
_entity_poly.entity_id
_entity_poly.type
_entity_poly.pdbx_seq_one_letter_code
_entity_poly.pdbx_strand_id
1 'polypeptide(L)'
;GLLTASILMVAEFCPPETRHIVSVFKIIQDLLAPSGTRGKTQFQLLVSRLPEEHKARWFAGAALNTSEQAMSSVMSTALSRLNAFLDSELEQILCFDTAIDAEKFCGTKAAIFIVLPEEDTSKHFMVSLIVQQMYREILAVADENDGRLKNRVMMYLDEFGTIPKIEGAEMMFSASRSRRVSIVAIIQSFAQLQKNYAKEGCEIITDDARHERYTGVGT
;
A
#
# COMPACT_ATOMS: atom_id res chain seq x y z
N GLY A 1 -3.28 15.22 -4.09
CA GLY A 1 -3.94 16.35 -3.47
C GLY A 1 -3.84 16.38 -1.96
N LEU A 2 -4.96 16.56 -1.27
CA LEU A 2 -5.01 16.69 0.19
C LEU A 2 -4.27 15.57 0.93
N LEU A 3 -4.58 14.32 0.62
CA LEU A 3 -3.97 13.16 1.27
C LEU A 3 -2.45 13.14 1.10
N THR A 4 -1.96 13.40 -0.11
CA THR A 4 -0.52 13.47 -0.39
C THR A 4 0.15 14.58 0.41
N ALA A 5 -0.47 15.75 0.50
CA ALA A 5 0.04 16.86 1.30
C ALA A 5 0.11 16.50 2.80
N SER A 6 -0.93 15.86 3.33
CA SER A 6 -0.98 15.43 4.74
C SER A 6 0.06 14.34 5.03
N ILE A 7 0.27 13.38 4.13
CA ILE A 7 1.31 12.35 4.27
C ILE A 7 2.71 13.00 4.30
N LEU A 8 2.98 13.93 3.40
CA LEU A 8 4.27 14.65 3.39
C LEU A 8 4.49 15.43 4.69
N MET A 9 3.46 16.11 5.19
CA MET A 9 3.56 16.86 6.46
C MET A 9 3.85 15.91 7.63
N VAL A 10 3.19 14.77 7.71
CA VAL A 10 3.48 13.77 8.76
C VAL A 10 4.90 13.25 8.63
N ALA A 11 5.32 12.90 7.42
CA ALA A 11 6.66 12.33 7.17
C ALA A 11 7.79 13.30 7.49
N GLU A 12 7.60 14.61 7.27
CA GLU A 12 8.65 15.61 7.44
C GLU A 12 8.66 16.24 8.84
N PHE A 13 7.49 16.54 9.40
CA PHE A 13 7.38 17.35 10.62
C PHE A 13 7.04 16.57 11.89
N CYS A 14 6.52 15.34 11.76
CA CYS A 14 6.22 14.53 12.95
C CYS A 14 7.46 13.79 13.47
N PRO A 15 7.54 13.53 14.77
CA PRO A 15 8.56 12.63 15.33
C PRO A 15 8.47 11.23 14.69
N PRO A 16 9.60 10.49 14.59
CA PRO A 16 9.64 9.18 13.92
C PRO A 16 8.54 8.21 14.39
N GLU A 17 8.31 8.12 15.68
CA GLU A 17 7.32 7.26 16.32
C GLU A 17 5.86 7.59 15.97
N THR A 18 5.61 8.74 15.37
CA THR A 18 4.27 9.18 14.96
C THR A 18 4.12 9.27 13.43
N ARG A 19 5.13 8.83 12.66
CA ARG A 19 5.11 8.85 11.20
C ARG A 19 4.36 7.65 10.62
N HIS A 20 3.05 7.56 10.86
CA HIS A 20 2.21 6.48 10.37
C HIS A 20 0.86 6.99 9.85
N ILE A 21 0.13 6.13 9.16
CA ILE A 21 -1.13 6.51 8.48
C ILE A 21 -2.22 6.99 9.44
N VAL A 22 -2.24 6.49 10.67
CA VAL A 22 -3.18 6.93 11.71
C VAL A 22 -2.94 8.40 12.09
N SER A 23 -1.69 8.85 12.11
CA SER A 23 -1.37 10.27 12.31
C SER A 23 -1.85 11.15 11.16
N VAL A 24 -1.79 10.62 9.92
CA VAL A 24 -2.37 11.31 8.76
C VAL A 24 -3.89 11.47 8.92
N PHE A 25 -4.58 10.42 9.39
CA PHE A 25 -6.00 10.49 9.69
C PHE A 25 -6.30 11.56 10.74
N LYS A 26 -5.60 11.55 11.87
CA LYS A 26 -5.79 12.51 12.97
C LYS A 26 -5.56 13.95 12.51
N ILE A 27 -4.49 14.20 11.76
CA ILE A 27 -4.22 15.53 11.20
C ILE A 27 -5.36 15.99 10.30
N ILE A 28 -5.85 15.14 9.39
CA ILE A 28 -6.96 15.51 8.51
C ILE A 28 -8.22 15.78 9.34
N GLN A 29 -8.50 14.99 10.37
CA GLN A 29 -9.63 15.19 11.27
C GLN A 29 -9.54 16.51 12.04
N ASP A 30 -8.39 16.83 12.59
CA ASP A 30 -8.16 18.06 13.35
C ASP A 30 -8.23 19.30 12.45
N LEU A 31 -7.79 19.18 11.20
CA LEU A 31 -7.80 20.25 10.21
C LEU A 31 -9.20 20.55 9.63
N LEU A 32 -10.22 19.70 9.93
CA LEU A 32 -11.62 19.99 9.68
C LEU A 32 -12.18 21.09 10.61
N ALA A 33 -11.55 21.31 11.75
CA ALA A 33 -11.99 22.34 12.69
C ALA A 33 -11.90 23.73 12.04
N PRO A 34 -12.92 24.62 12.27
CA PRO A 34 -12.88 25.97 11.79
C PRO A 34 -11.62 26.68 12.31
N SER A 35 -10.93 27.40 11.44
CA SER A 35 -9.89 28.31 11.90
C SER A 35 -10.54 29.56 12.48
N GLY A 36 -9.92 30.17 13.49
CA GLY A 36 -10.39 31.48 14.01
C GLY A 36 -10.34 32.61 12.96
N THR A 37 -9.87 32.33 11.74
CA THR A 37 -9.77 33.27 10.63
C THR A 37 -10.93 33.05 9.67
N ARG A 38 -11.75 34.08 9.47
CA ARG A 38 -12.95 34.04 8.62
C ARG A 38 -12.63 33.53 7.21
N GLY A 39 -13.31 32.47 6.78
CA GLY A 39 -13.19 31.91 5.43
C GLY A 39 -11.98 31.05 5.17
N LYS A 40 -11.24 30.64 6.21
CA LYS A 40 -10.11 29.69 6.08
C LYS A 40 -10.23 28.53 7.04
N THR A 41 -9.95 27.33 6.54
CA THR A 41 -9.80 26.13 7.38
C THR A 41 -8.43 26.10 8.06
N GLN A 42 -8.30 25.33 9.12
CA GLN A 42 -6.99 25.14 9.77
C GLN A 42 -5.96 24.53 8.82
N PHE A 43 -6.39 23.64 7.91
CA PHE A 43 -5.55 23.11 6.85
C PHE A 43 -4.96 24.20 5.96
N GLN A 44 -5.79 25.12 5.49
CA GLN A 44 -5.34 26.22 4.65
C GLN A 44 -4.31 27.12 5.37
N LEU A 45 -4.55 27.38 6.67
CA LEU A 45 -3.59 28.16 7.48
C LEU A 45 -2.26 27.41 7.66
N LEU A 46 -2.32 26.13 7.96
CA LEU A 46 -1.12 25.32 8.16
C LEU A 46 -0.28 25.28 6.89
N VAL A 47 -0.89 24.95 5.75
CA VAL A 47 -0.18 24.84 4.46
C VAL A 47 0.33 26.21 3.99
N SER A 48 -0.38 27.32 4.30
CA SER A 48 0.07 28.66 3.92
C SER A 48 1.34 29.10 4.67
N ARG A 49 1.69 28.46 5.80
CA ARG A 49 2.92 28.72 6.56
C ARG A 49 4.14 27.98 6.00
N LEU A 50 3.92 27.00 5.12
CA LEU A 50 5.01 26.30 4.47
C LEU A 50 5.69 27.20 3.41
N PRO A 51 6.99 27.04 3.16
CA PRO A 51 7.67 27.71 2.05
C PRO A 51 6.97 27.48 0.71
N GLU A 52 7.11 28.39 -0.24
CA GLU A 52 6.46 28.28 -1.55
C GLU A 52 6.92 27.07 -2.35
N GLU A 53 8.18 26.68 -2.18
CA GLU A 53 8.81 25.54 -2.84
C GLU A 53 8.46 24.20 -2.18
N HIS A 54 7.74 24.22 -1.06
CA HIS A 54 7.44 23.00 -0.31
C HIS A 54 6.46 22.11 -1.08
N LYS A 55 6.82 20.84 -1.30
CA LYS A 55 6.01 19.89 -2.08
C LYS A 55 4.59 19.72 -1.53
N ALA A 56 4.41 19.69 -0.21
CA ALA A 56 3.08 19.61 0.40
C ALA A 56 2.19 20.79 -0.01
N ARG A 57 2.75 22.01 -0.15
CA ARG A 57 2.02 23.18 -0.62
C ARG A 57 1.58 23.03 -2.07
N TRP A 58 2.42 22.47 -2.94
CA TRP A 58 2.05 22.20 -4.33
C TRP A 58 0.92 21.19 -4.45
N PHE A 59 1.00 20.08 -3.71
CA PHE A 59 -0.05 19.06 -3.70
C PHE A 59 -1.37 19.57 -3.09
N ALA A 60 -1.30 20.48 -2.12
CA ALA A 60 -2.46 21.11 -1.52
C ALA A 60 -3.06 22.23 -2.40
N GLY A 61 -2.37 22.71 -3.43
CA GLY A 61 -2.71 23.91 -4.19
C GLY A 61 -4.16 23.99 -4.65
N ALA A 62 -4.71 22.92 -5.22
CA ALA A 62 -6.10 22.85 -5.59
C ALA A 62 -7.05 22.96 -4.37
N ALA A 63 -6.66 22.37 -3.24
CA ALA A 63 -7.43 22.39 -2.00
C ALA A 63 -7.40 23.77 -1.31
N LEU A 64 -6.32 24.56 -1.49
CA LEU A 64 -6.19 25.89 -0.91
C LEU A 64 -7.18 26.92 -1.51
N ASN A 65 -7.57 26.69 -2.75
CA ASN A 65 -8.43 27.61 -3.53
C ASN A 65 -9.89 27.16 -3.59
N THR A 66 -10.26 26.10 -2.86
CA THR A 66 -11.65 25.63 -2.82
C THR A 66 -12.47 26.34 -1.73
N SER A 67 -13.79 26.41 -1.93
CA SER A 67 -14.71 26.88 -0.92
C SER A 67 -14.67 25.96 0.32
N GLU A 68 -15.03 26.50 1.48
CA GLU A 68 -15.11 25.76 2.74
C GLU A 68 -15.97 24.48 2.62
N GLN A 69 -17.10 24.59 1.94
CA GLN A 69 -18.01 23.46 1.72
C GLN A 69 -17.39 22.38 0.83
N ALA A 70 -16.70 22.77 -0.25
CA ALA A 70 -16.01 21.81 -1.11
C ALA A 70 -14.82 21.15 -0.38
N MET A 71 -14.09 21.91 0.43
CA MET A 71 -13.02 21.38 1.26
C MET A 71 -13.53 20.35 2.26
N SER A 72 -14.63 20.61 2.94
CA SER A 72 -15.27 19.69 3.88
C SER A 72 -15.64 18.36 3.19
N SER A 73 -16.18 18.40 1.97
CA SER A 73 -16.49 17.22 1.18
C SER A 73 -15.23 16.39 0.82
N VAL A 74 -14.16 17.07 0.40
CA VAL A 74 -12.88 16.42 0.09
C VAL A 74 -12.29 15.76 1.33
N MET A 75 -12.32 16.44 2.47
CA MET A 75 -11.83 15.91 3.74
C MET A 75 -12.64 14.72 4.23
N SER A 76 -13.99 14.79 4.16
CA SER A 76 -14.87 13.66 4.49
C SER A 76 -14.55 12.44 3.62
N THR A 77 -14.32 12.65 2.33
CA THR A 77 -13.93 11.56 1.43
C THR A 77 -12.57 10.96 1.81
N ALA A 78 -11.59 11.81 2.16
CA ALA A 78 -10.28 11.34 2.60
C ALA A 78 -10.37 10.53 3.90
N LEU A 79 -11.12 11.02 4.90
CA LEU A 79 -11.35 10.32 6.16
C LEU A 79 -12.06 8.98 5.95
N SER A 80 -13.09 8.94 5.10
CA SER A 80 -13.79 7.68 4.77
C SER A 80 -12.83 6.64 4.18
N ARG A 81 -11.88 7.07 3.34
CA ARG A 81 -10.86 6.17 2.76
C ARG A 81 -9.85 5.69 3.79
N LEU A 82 -9.49 6.55 4.74
CA LEU A 82 -8.53 6.22 5.79
C LEU A 82 -9.13 5.43 6.94
N ASN A 83 -10.45 5.41 7.08
CA ASN A 83 -11.14 4.73 8.17
C ASN A 83 -10.83 3.23 8.24
N ALA A 84 -10.55 2.61 7.10
CA ALA A 84 -10.15 1.20 7.05
C ALA A 84 -8.84 0.90 7.80
N PHE A 85 -8.00 1.90 8.04
CA PHE A 85 -6.74 1.75 8.78
C PHE A 85 -6.88 1.95 10.29
N LEU A 86 -8.08 2.31 10.78
CA LEU A 86 -8.35 2.57 12.21
C LEU A 86 -8.84 1.33 12.97
N ASP A 87 -8.65 0.15 12.41
CA ASP A 87 -8.85 -1.09 13.11
C ASP A 87 -7.73 -1.32 14.13
N SER A 88 -8.07 -1.73 15.35
CA SER A 88 -7.12 -1.86 16.45
C SER A 88 -6.00 -2.88 16.19
N GLU A 89 -6.25 -3.92 15.41
CA GLU A 89 -5.23 -4.90 15.03
C GLU A 89 -4.31 -4.32 13.93
N LEU A 90 -4.88 -3.59 12.97
CA LEU A 90 -4.10 -2.91 11.95
C LEU A 90 -3.25 -1.77 12.54
N GLU A 91 -3.77 -1.04 13.53
CA GLU A 91 -3.00 -0.02 14.25
C GLU A 91 -1.74 -0.62 14.90
N GLN A 92 -1.81 -1.82 15.47
CA GLN A 92 -0.66 -2.50 16.04
C GLN A 92 0.42 -2.82 14.99
N ILE A 93 0.03 -3.10 13.76
CA ILE A 93 0.97 -3.35 12.67
C ILE A 93 1.54 -2.05 12.11
N LEU A 94 0.70 -1.00 11.99
CA LEU A 94 1.02 0.22 11.26
C LEU A 94 1.69 1.31 12.11
N CYS A 95 1.52 1.28 13.44
CA CYS A 95 1.99 2.32 14.34
C CYS A 95 3.31 1.98 15.04
N PHE A 96 3.85 0.79 14.84
CA PHE A 96 5.11 0.35 15.41
C PHE A 96 6.18 0.15 14.33
N ASP A 97 7.44 0.17 14.75
CA ASP A 97 8.55 -0.09 13.85
C ASP A 97 8.45 -1.48 13.24
N THR A 98 8.73 -1.57 11.94
CA THR A 98 8.75 -2.86 11.26
C THR A 98 9.94 -3.69 11.70
N ALA A 99 9.68 -4.94 12.06
CA ALA A 99 10.73 -5.93 12.30
C ALA A 99 11.28 -6.56 11.01
N ILE A 100 10.67 -6.25 9.87
CA ILE A 100 11.01 -6.80 8.56
C ILE A 100 11.93 -5.82 7.84
N ASP A 101 13.18 -6.23 7.71
CA ASP A 101 14.20 -5.54 6.92
C ASP A 101 14.45 -6.36 5.65
N ALA A 102 14.27 -5.76 4.49
CA ALA A 102 14.37 -6.47 3.22
C ALA A 102 15.80 -6.93 2.90
N GLU A 103 16.80 -6.13 3.24
CA GLU A 103 18.22 -6.51 3.03
C GLU A 103 18.56 -7.73 3.88
N LYS A 104 18.24 -7.69 5.17
CA LYS A 104 18.43 -8.81 6.09
C LYS A 104 17.63 -10.03 5.66
N PHE A 105 16.36 -9.86 5.24
CA PHE A 105 15.53 -10.96 4.73
C PHE A 105 16.13 -11.60 3.51
N CYS A 106 16.57 -10.85 2.51
CA CYS A 106 17.19 -11.35 1.30
C CYS A 106 18.58 -11.95 1.54
N GLY A 107 19.28 -11.51 2.60
CA GLY A 107 20.62 -11.95 2.95
C GLY A 107 20.68 -13.21 3.81
N THR A 108 19.60 -13.63 4.45
CA THR A 108 19.56 -14.74 5.42
C THR A 108 18.55 -15.80 5.03
N LYS A 109 18.61 -16.97 5.74
CA LYS A 109 17.53 -17.96 5.66
C LYS A 109 16.42 -17.56 6.61
N ALA A 110 15.37 -16.95 6.06
CA ALA A 110 14.22 -16.49 6.80
C ALA A 110 12.92 -16.84 6.07
N ALA A 111 11.81 -16.88 6.81
CA ALA A 111 10.47 -17.00 6.25
C ALA A 111 9.54 -16.01 6.94
N ILE A 112 8.67 -15.37 6.16
CA ILE A 112 7.64 -14.47 6.64
C ILE A 112 6.30 -15.12 6.30
N PHE A 113 5.47 -15.30 7.32
CA PHE A 113 4.12 -15.83 7.19
C PHE A 113 3.12 -14.70 7.43
N ILE A 114 2.26 -14.46 6.44
CA ILE A 114 1.14 -13.52 6.54
C ILE A 114 -0.13 -14.35 6.63
N VAL A 115 -0.75 -14.35 7.79
CA VAL A 115 -1.97 -15.12 8.06
C VAL A 115 -3.15 -14.17 8.00
N LEU A 116 -4.15 -14.53 7.19
CA LEU A 116 -5.39 -13.78 7.01
C LEU A 116 -6.52 -14.46 7.76
N PRO A 117 -7.36 -13.71 8.50
CA PRO A 117 -8.58 -14.26 9.05
C PRO A 117 -9.57 -14.58 7.92
N GLU A 118 -10.10 -15.79 7.89
CA GLU A 118 -11.10 -16.20 6.87
C GLU A 118 -12.45 -15.51 7.09
N GLU A 119 -12.79 -15.25 8.36
CA GLU A 119 -14.09 -14.70 8.76
C GLU A 119 -14.20 -13.18 8.53
N ASP A 120 -13.07 -12.45 8.47
CA ASP A 120 -13.05 -11.00 8.32
C ASP A 120 -12.24 -10.56 7.10
N THR A 121 -12.91 -10.40 5.97
CA THR A 121 -12.29 -9.95 4.72
C THR A 121 -12.01 -8.45 4.67
N SER A 122 -12.46 -7.67 5.66
CA SER A 122 -12.29 -6.22 5.69
C SER A 122 -10.81 -5.80 5.75
N LYS A 123 -9.94 -6.67 6.30
CA LYS A 123 -8.50 -6.45 6.45
C LYS A 123 -7.66 -6.99 5.29
N HIS A 124 -8.25 -7.74 4.38
CA HIS A 124 -7.52 -8.39 3.28
C HIS A 124 -6.78 -7.40 2.36
N PHE A 125 -7.24 -6.15 2.25
CA PHE A 125 -6.55 -5.11 1.49
C PHE A 125 -5.13 -4.86 1.99
N MET A 126 -4.85 -5.06 3.29
CA MET A 126 -3.52 -4.89 3.86
C MET A 126 -2.51 -5.88 3.29
N VAL A 127 -2.93 -7.10 2.99
CA VAL A 127 -2.02 -8.09 2.38
C VAL A 127 -1.53 -7.63 1.03
N SER A 128 -2.44 -7.09 0.20
CA SER A 128 -2.06 -6.55 -1.11
C SER A 128 -1.04 -5.42 -0.98
N LEU A 129 -1.21 -4.53 0.01
CA LEU A 129 -0.26 -3.45 0.29
C LEU A 129 1.08 -4.00 0.80
N ILE A 130 1.07 -4.95 1.75
CA ILE A 130 2.27 -5.56 2.32
C ILE A 130 3.05 -6.30 1.22
N VAL A 131 2.39 -7.15 0.44
CA VAL A 131 3.04 -7.90 -0.65
C VAL A 131 3.64 -6.95 -1.68
N GLN A 132 2.92 -5.90 -2.07
CA GLN A 132 3.41 -4.89 -3.02
C GLN A 132 4.63 -4.14 -2.46
N GLN A 133 4.58 -3.72 -1.20
CA GLN A 133 5.70 -3.02 -0.56
C GLN A 133 6.90 -3.93 -0.40
N MET A 134 6.72 -5.15 0.10
CA MET A 134 7.80 -6.14 0.21
C MET A 134 8.46 -6.41 -1.14
N TYR A 135 7.67 -6.57 -2.20
CA TYR A 135 8.23 -6.78 -3.53
C TYR A 135 9.08 -5.60 -3.99
N ARG A 136 8.65 -4.36 -3.75
CA ARG A 136 9.43 -3.15 -4.07
C ARG A 136 10.75 -3.09 -3.31
N GLU A 137 10.72 -3.38 -2.02
CA GLU A 137 11.92 -3.42 -1.18
C GLU A 137 12.89 -4.54 -1.65
N ILE A 138 12.37 -5.70 -2.00
CA ILE A 138 13.16 -6.81 -2.56
C ILE A 138 13.81 -6.41 -3.88
N LEU A 139 13.08 -5.66 -4.75
CA LEU A 139 13.66 -5.14 -5.99
C LEU A 139 14.76 -4.11 -5.73
N ALA A 140 14.59 -3.22 -4.75
CA ALA A 140 15.62 -2.26 -4.37
C ALA A 140 16.92 -2.97 -3.94
N VAL A 141 16.81 -4.02 -3.11
CA VAL A 141 17.96 -4.86 -2.74
C VAL A 141 18.58 -5.53 -3.96
N ALA A 142 17.79 -5.98 -4.93
CA ALA A 142 18.32 -6.57 -6.16
C ALA A 142 19.09 -5.51 -6.99
N ASP A 143 18.56 -4.30 -7.09
CA ASP A 143 19.20 -3.21 -7.85
C ASP A 143 20.54 -2.78 -7.25
N GLU A 144 20.66 -2.79 -5.92
CA GLU A 144 21.93 -2.58 -5.20
C GLU A 144 22.96 -3.72 -5.40
N ASN A 145 22.50 -4.89 -5.87
CA ASN A 145 23.31 -6.07 -6.14
C ASN A 145 23.33 -6.42 -7.64
N ASP A 146 23.70 -5.48 -8.48
CA ASP A 146 23.82 -5.66 -9.95
C ASP A 146 22.54 -6.18 -10.62
N GLY A 147 21.40 -5.76 -10.12
CA GLY A 147 20.08 -6.12 -10.67
C GLY A 147 19.59 -7.50 -10.27
N ARG A 148 20.25 -8.20 -9.34
CA ARG A 148 19.89 -9.58 -8.98
C ARG A 148 20.19 -9.90 -7.52
N LEU A 149 19.26 -10.54 -6.84
CA LEU A 149 19.47 -11.00 -5.46
C LEU A 149 20.58 -12.04 -5.35
N LYS A 150 21.35 -12.01 -4.26
CA LYS A 150 22.34 -13.04 -3.93
C LYS A 150 21.67 -14.38 -3.64
N ASN A 151 20.60 -14.38 -2.84
CA ASN A 151 19.78 -15.54 -2.54
C ASN A 151 18.47 -15.47 -3.30
N ARG A 152 17.85 -16.62 -3.57
CA ARG A 152 16.52 -16.67 -4.17
C ARG A 152 15.46 -16.38 -3.13
N VAL A 153 14.53 -15.50 -3.46
CA VAL A 153 13.30 -15.27 -2.70
C VAL A 153 12.16 -16.04 -3.36
N MET A 154 11.39 -16.76 -2.55
CA MET A 154 10.17 -17.46 -2.98
C MET A 154 8.97 -16.76 -2.35
N MET A 155 8.00 -16.38 -3.15
CA MET A 155 6.72 -15.81 -2.70
C MET A 155 5.62 -16.83 -3.00
N TYR A 156 5.00 -17.36 -1.95
CA TYR A 156 3.84 -18.24 -2.07
C TYR A 156 2.59 -17.44 -1.78
N LEU A 157 1.78 -17.25 -2.79
CA LEU A 157 0.54 -16.48 -2.71
C LEU A 157 -0.63 -17.48 -2.75
N ASP A 158 -0.99 -17.98 -1.58
CA ASP A 158 -2.13 -18.88 -1.44
C ASP A 158 -3.44 -18.10 -1.62
N GLU A 159 -4.42 -18.75 -2.21
CA GLU A 159 -5.71 -18.14 -2.56
C GLU A 159 -5.61 -16.82 -3.36
N PHE A 160 -4.60 -16.72 -4.22
CA PHE A 160 -4.29 -15.50 -4.99
C PHE A 160 -5.49 -14.94 -5.77
N GLY A 161 -6.44 -15.79 -6.16
CA GLY A 161 -7.67 -15.38 -6.84
C GLY A 161 -8.69 -14.67 -5.94
N THR A 162 -8.59 -14.80 -4.60
CA THR A 162 -9.58 -14.28 -3.65
C THR A 162 -9.09 -13.06 -2.88
N ILE A 163 -7.79 -12.91 -2.68
CA ILE A 163 -7.22 -11.70 -2.05
C ILE A 163 -7.44 -10.49 -2.96
N PRO A 164 -7.62 -9.27 -2.40
CA PRO A 164 -7.77 -8.06 -3.20
C PRO A 164 -6.62 -7.87 -4.17
N LYS A 165 -6.92 -7.28 -5.31
CA LYS A 165 -5.94 -7.03 -6.37
C LYS A 165 -4.65 -6.42 -5.82
N ILE A 166 -3.52 -7.05 -6.16
CA ILE A 166 -2.18 -6.49 -5.92
C ILE A 166 -1.86 -5.63 -7.14
N GLU A 167 -1.74 -4.32 -6.94
CA GLU A 167 -1.41 -3.41 -8.03
C GLU A 167 -0.02 -3.71 -8.60
N GLY A 168 0.04 -3.91 -9.92
CA GLY A 168 1.27 -4.27 -10.62
C GLY A 168 1.63 -5.76 -10.53
N ALA A 169 0.70 -6.64 -10.13
CA ALA A 169 0.94 -8.08 -10.09
C ALA A 169 1.42 -8.62 -11.45
N GLU A 170 0.84 -8.15 -12.55
CA GLU A 170 1.22 -8.52 -13.91
C GLU A 170 2.73 -8.30 -14.15
N MET A 171 3.24 -7.13 -13.71
CA MET A 171 4.67 -6.84 -13.78
C MET A 171 5.50 -7.69 -12.80
N MET A 172 4.94 -8.00 -11.62
CA MET A 172 5.62 -8.86 -10.66
C MET A 172 5.89 -10.24 -11.27
N PHE A 173 4.91 -10.84 -11.94
CA PHE A 173 5.08 -12.15 -12.59
C PHE A 173 6.07 -12.08 -13.75
N SER A 174 6.00 -11.07 -14.60
CA SER A 174 6.87 -10.91 -15.76
C SER A 174 8.34 -10.64 -15.40
N ALA A 175 8.59 -9.77 -14.42
CA ALA A 175 9.93 -9.25 -14.13
C ALA A 175 10.68 -10.00 -13.02
N SER A 176 9.97 -10.68 -12.12
CA SER A 176 10.54 -11.26 -10.87
C SER A 176 11.69 -12.22 -11.13
N ARG A 177 11.58 -13.03 -12.18
CA ARG A 177 12.54 -14.08 -12.49
C ARG A 177 13.97 -13.57 -12.72
N SER A 178 14.12 -12.48 -13.48
CA SER A 178 15.43 -11.89 -13.76
C SER A 178 16.14 -11.45 -12.48
N ARG A 179 15.38 -11.11 -11.44
CA ARG A 179 15.81 -10.63 -10.14
C ARG A 179 16.08 -11.75 -9.11
N ARG A 180 15.92 -13.02 -9.47
CA ARG A 180 15.93 -14.20 -8.58
C ARG A 180 14.76 -14.23 -7.59
N VAL A 181 13.65 -13.64 -7.93
CA VAL A 181 12.38 -13.82 -7.22
C VAL A 181 11.54 -14.82 -7.97
N SER A 182 10.97 -15.78 -7.27
CA SER A 182 10.04 -16.78 -7.82
C SER A 182 8.69 -16.62 -7.15
N ILE A 183 7.64 -16.50 -7.92
CA ILE A 183 6.27 -16.33 -7.42
C ILE A 183 5.51 -17.62 -7.73
N VAL A 184 4.87 -18.17 -6.71
CA VAL A 184 3.96 -19.32 -6.79
C VAL A 184 2.58 -18.84 -6.38
N ALA A 185 1.69 -18.69 -7.35
CA ALA A 185 0.30 -18.34 -7.09
C ALA A 185 -0.55 -19.61 -7.08
N ILE A 186 -1.36 -19.77 -6.04
CA ILE A 186 -2.30 -20.86 -5.88
C ILE A 186 -3.70 -20.27 -6.04
N ILE A 187 -4.46 -20.80 -6.99
CA ILE A 187 -5.82 -20.34 -7.31
C ILE A 187 -6.78 -21.51 -7.30
N GLN A 188 -8.00 -21.29 -6.88
CA GLN A 188 -9.07 -22.28 -6.94
C GLN A 188 -9.73 -22.31 -8.31
N SER A 189 -9.84 -21.15 -8.97
CA SER A 189 -10.41 -21.05 -10.32
C SER A 189 -9.89 -19.81 -11.06
N PHE A 190 -9.81 -19.92 -12.39
CA PHE A 190 -9.52 -18.77 -13.26
C PHE A 190 -10.60 -17.69 -13.21
N ALA A 191 -11.87 -18.08 -12.97
CA ALA A 191 -12.95 -17.10 -12.85
C ALA A 191 -12.75 -16.12 -11.67
N GLN A 192 -12.23 -16.62 -10.54
CA GLN A 192 -11.88 -15.75 -9.40
C GLN A 192 -10.72 -14.83 -9.75
N LEU A 193 -9.68 -15.34 -10.42
CA LEU A 193 -8.55 -14.54 -10.86
C LEU A 193 -8.99 -13.43 -11.82
N GLN A 194 -9.85 -13.75 -12.80
CA GLN A 194 -10.39 -12.79 -13.77
C GLN A 194 -11.23 -11.68 -13.13
N LYS A 195 -11.92 -11.98 -12.01
CA LYS A 195 -12.66 -10.97 -11.25
C LYS A 195 -11.74 -9.85 -10.73
N ASN A 196 -10.53 -10.19 -10.31
CA ASN A 196 -9.58 -9.26 -9.73
C ASN A 196 -8.68 -8.58 -10.79
N TYR A 197 -8.26 -9.32 -11.82
CA TYR A 197 -7.24 -8.85 -12.78
C TYR A 197 -7.77 -8.62 -14.19
N ALA A 198 -9.08 -8.75 -14.40
CA ALA A 198 -9.70 -8.78 -15.72
C ALA A 198 -9.10 -9.89 -16.62
N LYS A 199 -9.61 -10.00 -17.85
CA LYS A 199 -9.18 -11.08 -18.75
C LYS A 199 -7.71 -10.92 -19.17
N GLU A 200 -7.33 -9.71 -19.57
CA GLU A 200 -5.97 -9.40 -20.05
C GLU A 200 -4.90 -9.61 -18.97
N GLY A 201 -5.14 -9.13 -17.75
CA GLY A 201 -4.21 -9.34 -16.63
C GLY A 201 -4.10 -10.80 -16.23
N CYS A 202 -5.21 -11.56 -16.29
CA CYS A 202 -5.20 -13.00 -16.06
C CYS A 202 -4.36 -13.74 -17.11
N GLU A 203 -4.48 -13.39 -18.38
CA GLU A 203 -3.68 -13.97 -19.47
C GLU A 203 -2.18 -13.70 -19.25
N ILE A 204 -1.79 -12.47 -18.91
CA ILE A 204 -0.39 -12.13 -18.62
C ILE A 204 0.15 -12.96 -17.45
N ILE A 205 -0.61 -13.05 -16.35
CA ILE A 205 -0.18 -13.80 -15.15
C ILE A 205 -0.01 -15.29 -15.48
N THR A 206 -0.90 -15.88 -16.29
CA THR A 206 -0.88 -17.30 -16.65
C THR A 206 0.20 -17.60 -17.69
N ASP A 207 0.41 -16.74 -18.68
CA ASP A 207 1.43 -16.93 -19.73
C ASP A 207 2.85 -16.85 -19.14
N ASP A 208 3.06 -16.01 -18.12
CA ASP A 208 4.34 -15.93 -17.40
C ASP A 208 4.53 -17.09 -16.41
N ALA A 209 3.46 -17.81 -16.04
CA ALA A 209 3.54 -19.01 -15.22
C ALA A 209 4.11 -20.19 -16.03
N ARG A 210 5.30 -20.69 -15.67
CA ARG A 210 6.00 -21.76 -16.41
C ARG A 210 5.48 -23.15 -16.20
N HIS A 211 4.75 -23.39 -15.09
CA HIS A 211 4.25 -24.69 -14.68
C HIS A 211 2.89 -24.53 -14.06
N GLU A 212 1.88 -24.84 -14.83
CA GLU A 212 0.53 -25.02 -14.32
C GLU A 212 0.37 -26.48 -13.84
N ARG A 213 0.00 -26.64 -12.57
CA ARG A 213 -0.39 -27.95 -12.03
C ARG A 213 -1.85 -27.88 -11.65
N TYR A 214 -2.67 -28.64 -12.30
CA TYR A 214 -4.04 -28.87 -11.90
C TYR A 214 -4.09 -30.01 -10.88
N THR A 215 -4.41 -29.69 -9.64
CA THR A 215 -4.81 -30.71 -8.65
C THR A 215 -6.32 -30.84 -8.70
N GLY A 216 -6.84 -31.41 -9.79
CA GLY A 216 -8.25 -31.73 -9.89
C GLY A 216 -8.53 -32.97 -9.07
N VAL A 217 -9.36 -32.87 -8.03
CA VAL A 217 -10.06 -34.02 -7.48
C VAL A 217 -11.21 -34.27 -8.45
N GLY A 218 -11.04 -35.26 -9.33
CA GLY A 218 -12.12 -35.74 -10.15
C GLY A 218 -13.26 -36.22 -9.24
N THR A 219 -14.43 -35.65 -9.41
CA THR A 219 -15.70 -36.21 -8.93
C THR A 219 -16.10 -37.38 -9.77
#